data_9c18df4947b6c5c7f84fe8d2cfaa97c5
#
_entry.id   9c18df4947b6c5c7f84fe8d2cfaa97c5
#
_cell.length_a   1.000
_cell.length_b   1.000
_cell.length_c   1.000
_cell.angle_alpha   90.00
_cell.angle_beta   90.00
_cell.angle_gamma   90.00
#
_symmetry.space_group_name_H-M   'P 1'
#
loop_
_entity.id
_entity.type
_entity.pdbx_description
1 polymer ?
#
loop_
_entity_poly.entity_id
_entity_poly.type
_entity_poly.pdbx_seq_one_letter_code
_entity_poly.pdbx_strand_id
1 'polypeptide(L)'
;MLQNYHIYVINIMLTEKDLKQIAERGISEKQVEAQLKQIAEGFPFLKLEAAASTEKGILAPSNDEKAQDIKAWDNYKAEGHKVVKFVPASGAASRMFKNMFAFADADYDVPTTDFEKKFFDHIRNFAFKKELCNKCKENEGKDIKTLMADGEYKAIAKNMLEAKGLNYGQLPKGLLLFHNYEDGPRTPMEEHLVEAALYASSNGEANVHFTVSHEHLPLFKAKVAEKEEKYAEKYGVKYNISFSEQKPSTDTIAANIDNTPFRNEDGSLLFRPGGHGALIENLNEIDADVVFIKNIDNVVPDRLKASTVEWKQILAGVLVTKQAQAFEY
;
A
#
# COMPACT_ATOMS: atom_id res chain seq x y z
N MET A 1 19.14 -40.11 18.52
CA MET A 1 18.39 -39.33 19.52
C MET A 1 17.09 -38.88 18.83
N LEU A 2 16.00 -39.60 19.12
CA LEU A 2 14.66 -39.28 18.62
C LEU A 2 14.14 -38.09 19.45
N GLN A 3 14.07 -36.89 18.87
CA GLN A 3 13.37 -35.77 19.50
C GLN A 3 11.87 -36.12 19.52
N ASN A 4 11.35 -36.31 20.71
CA ASN A 4 9.94 -36.42 20.99
C ASN A 4 9.28 -35.08 20.66
N TYR A 5 8.66 -34.97 19.48
CA TYR A 5 7.71 -33.91 19.21
C TYR A 5 6.49 -34.17 20.11
N HIS A 6 6.37 -33.45 21.19
CA HIS A 6 5.14 -33.35 21.94
C HIS A 6 4.14 -32.64 21.01
N ILE A 7 3.23 -33.39 20.43
CA ILE A 7 2.04 -32.85 19.75
C ILE A 7 1.19 -32.23 20.86
N TYR A 8 1.32 -30.92 21.06
CA TYR A 8 0.36 -30.17 21.86
C TYR A 8 -0.95 -30.14 21.06
N VAL A 9 -1.87 -31.05 21.43
CA VAL A 9 -3.28 -30.92 21.03
C VAL A 9 -3.79 -29.72 21.82
N ILE A 10 -3.77 -28.54 21.19
CA ILE A 10 -4.42 -27.34 21.72
C ILE A 10 -5.91 -27.62 21.62
N ASN A 11 -6.51 -28.01 22.73
CA ASN A 11 -7.95 -28.17 22.84
C ASN A 11 -8.55 -26.75 22.94
N ILE A 12 -8.72 -26.10 21.80
CA ILE A 12 -9.24 -24.74 21.72
C ILE A 12 -10.75 -24.85 21.92
N MET A 13 -11.23 -24.61 23.13
CA MET A 13 -12.67 -24.51 23.36
C MET A 13 -13.12 -23.08 23.00
N LEU A 14 -13.59 -22.93 21.76
CA LEU A 14 -14.33 -21.72 21.35
C LEU A 14 -15.71 -21.73 21.99
N THR A 15 -16.12 -20.62 22.55
CA THR A 15 -17.46 -20.45 23.13
C THR A 15 -18.51 -20.18 22.05
N GLU A 16 -19.79 -20.34 22.34
CA GLU A 16 -20.87 -19.95 21.40
C GLU A 16 -20.77 -18.48 20.96
N LYS A 17 -20.33 -17.58 21.87
CA LYS A 17 -20.10 -16.17 21.56
C LYS A 17 -18.95 -16.03 20.53
N ASP A 18 -17.88 -16.82 20.65
CA ASP A 18 -16.77 -16.82 19.71
C ASP A 18 -17.21 -17.32 18.33
N LEU A 19 -17.96 -18.41 18.27
CA LEU A 19 -18.48 -18.97 17.03
C LEU A 19 -19.37 -17.96 16.29
N LYS A 20 -20.21 -17.24 17.04
CA LYS A 20 -21.02 -16.17 16.46
C LYS A 20 -20.16 -15.04 15.89
N GLN A 21 -19.17 -14.56 16.66
CA GLN A 21 -18.24 -13.51 16.22
C GLN A 21 -17.45 -13.93 14.96
N ILE A 22 -17.00 -15.17 14.89
CA ILE A 22 -16.29 -15.75 13.74
C ILE A 22 -17.22 -15.77 12.52
N ALA A 23 -18.46 -16.27 12.69
CA ALA A 23 -19.43 -16.33 11.61
C ALA A 23 -19.82 -14.95 11.06
N GLU A 24 -19.98 -13.94 11.92
CA GLU A 24 -20.27 -12.54 11.54
C GLU A 24 -19.14 -11.93 10.68
N ARG A 25 -17.91 -12.41 10.83
CA ARG A 25 -16.75 -12.03 10.01
C ARG A 25 -16.64 -12.82 8.70
N GLY A 26 -17.48 -13.83 8.50
CA GLY A 26 -17.35 -14.76 7.37
C GLY A 26 -16.16 -15.70 7.49
N ILE A 27 -15.64 -15.93 8.69
CA ILE A 27 -14.56 -16.88 8.99
C ILE A 27 -15.19 -18.17 9.51
N SER A 28 -14.68 -19.34 9.14
CA SER A 28 -15.11 -20.62 9.70
C SER A 28 -14.30 -20.97 10.95
N GLU A 29 -14.89 -21.75 11.87
CA GLU A 29 -14.17 -22.33 13.03
C GLU A 29 -12.89 -23.05 12.60
N LYS A 30 -12.98 -23.87 11.56
CA LYS A 30 -11.84 -24.60 10.99
C LYS A 30 -10.70 -23.70 10.52
N GLN A 31 -10.99 -22.49 9.99
CA GLN A 31 -9.97 -21.52 9.62
C GLN A 31 -9.27 -20.95 10.86
N VAL A 32 -10.01 -20.65 11.93
CA VAL A 32 -9.45 -20.16 13.20
C VAL A 32 -8.54 -21.22 13.84
N GLU A 33 -9.01 -22.46 13.89
CA GLU A 33 -8.19 -23.60 14.40
C GLU A 33 -6.91 -23.76 13.59
N ALA A 34 -6.99 -23.71 12.26
CA ALA A 34 -5.82 -23.80 11.40
C ALA A 34 -4.83 -22.65 11.62
N GLN A 35 -5.33 -21.42 11.80
CA GLN A 35 -4.48 -20.24 12.07
C GLN A 35 -3.77 -20.39 13.43
N LEU A 36 -4.48 -20.80 14.50
CA LEU A 36 -3.89 -21.00 15.81
C LEU A 36 -2.86 -22.13 15.81
N LYS A 37 -3.14 -23.22 15.08
CA LYS A 37 -2.18 -24.30 14.87
C LYS A 37 -0.93 -23.82 14.15
N GLN A 38 -1.07 -23.04 13.08
CA GLN A 38 0.06 -22.46 12.35
C GLN A 38 0.89 -21.49 13.20
N ILE A 39 0.25 -20.72 14.09
CA ILE A 39 0.94 -19.84 15.04
C ILE A 39 1.77 -20.68 16.02
N ALA A 40 1.21 -21.78 16.54
CA ALA A 40 1.88 -22.64 17.51
C ALA A 40 3.02 -23.47 16.93
N GLU A 41 2.82 -24.05 15.75
CA GLU A 41 3.77 -24.98 15.12
C GLU A 41 4.77 -24.27 14.18
N GLY A 42 4.42 -23.05 13.70
CA GLY A 42 5.14 -22.38 12.63
C GLY A 42 4.90 -23.03 11.26
N PHE A 43 5.68 -22.59 10.29
CA PHE A 43 5.68 -23.13 8.94
C PHE A 43 6.97 -23.90 8.65
N PRO A 44 6.89 -24.98 7.86
CA PRO A 44 8.11 -25.68 7.44
C PRO A 44 8.97 -24.74 6.58
N PHE A 45 10.29 -24.84 6.74
CA PHE A 45 11.22 -24.12 5.88
C PHE A 45 11.07 -24.56 4.43
N LEU A 46 11.04 -23.58 3.51
CA LEU A 46 11.06 -23.87 2.08
C LEU A 46 12.40 -24.50 1.70
N LYS A 47 12.34 -25.58 0.94
CA LYS A 47 13.54 -26.18 0.33
C LYS A 47 13.89 -25.36 -0.92
N LEU A 48 14.87 -24.48 -0.79
CA LEU A 48 15.36 -23.67 -1.90
C LEU A 48 16.40 -24.45 -2.68
N GLU A 49 16.34 -24.40 -4.00
CA GLU A 49 17.37 -25.01 -4.87
C GLU A 49 18.60 -24.12 -5.01
N ALA A 50 18.39 -22.82 -5.21
CA ALA A 50 19.43 -21.81 -5.37
C ALA A 50 18.88 -20.41 -5.15
N ALA A 51 19.77 -19.43 -4.94
CA ALA A 51 19.44 -18.01 -5.10
C ALA A 51 19.14 -17.72 -6.58
N ALA A 52 18.17 -16.83 -6.84
CA ALA A 52 17.88 -16.39 -8.19
C ALA A 52 19.05 -15.55 -8.75
N SER A 53 19.47 -15.82 -9.98
CA SER A 53 20.51 -15.10 -10.72
C SER A 53 20.13 -14.96 -12.18
N THR A 54 20.87 -14.18 -12.95
CA THR A 54 20.68 -14.08 -14.41
C THR A 54 20.97 -15.40 -15.16
N GLU A 55 21.68 -16.32 -14.53
CA GLU A 55 21.91 -17.67 -15.06
C GLU A 55 20.79 -18.64 -14.70
N LYS A 56 20.05 -18.35 -13.59
CA LYS A 56 18.98 -19.20 -13.10
C LYS A 56 17.90 -18.39 -12.38
N GLY A 57 16.74 -18.25 -13.02
CA GLY A 57 15.54 -17.68 -12.40
C GLY A 57 15.31 -16.19 -12.62
N ILE A 58 16.28 -15.43 -13.16
CA ILE A 58 16.11 -14.01 -13.53
C ILE A 58 16.23 -13.88 -15.05
N LEU A 59 15.22 -13.35 -15.70
CA LEU A 59 15.27 -12.99 -17.12
C LEU A 59 15.97 -11.64 -17.27
N ALA A 60 17.02 -11.59 -18.10
CA ALA A 60 17.74 -10.38 -18.46
C ALA A 60 17.64 -10.17 -19.97
N PRO A 61 16.52 -9.63 -20.48
CA PRO A 61 16.27 -9.53 -21.91
C PRO A 61 17.25 -8.57 -22.59
N SER A 62 17.71 -8.95 -23.79
CA SER A 62 18.43 -8.08 -24.72
C SER A 62 17.55 -6.91 -25.20
N ASN A 63 18.13 -5.91 -25.84
CA ASN A 63 17.34 -4.78 -26.37
C ASN A 63 16.32 -5.23 -27.43
N ASP A 64 16.65 -6.23 -28.25
CA ASP A 64 15.73 -6.77 -29.26
C ASP A 64 14.56 -7.52 -28.60
N GLU A 65 14.81 -8.32 -27.57
CA GLU A 65 13.77 -9.00 -26.80
C GLU A 65 12.86 -7.99 -26.09
N LYS A 66 13.42 -6.94 -25.47
CA LYS A 66 12.63 -5.85 -24.88
C LYS A 66 11.68 -5.19 -25.90
N ALA A 67 12.20 -4.91 -27.11
CA ALA A 67 11.39 -4.32 -28.17
C ALA A 67 10.26 -5.26 -28.63
N GLN A 68 10.53 -6.58 -28.71
CA GLN A 68 9.54 -7.60 -29.02
C GLN A 68 8.45 -7.69 -27.92
N ASP A 69 8.85 -7.69 -26.66
CA ASP A 69 7.93 -7.73 -25.52
C ASP A 69 7.02 -6.49 -25.49
N ILE A 70 7.58 -5.29 -25.66
CA ILE A 70 6.79 -4.05 -25.73
C ILE A 70 5.78 -4.11 -26.90
N LYS A 71 6.22 -4.59 -28.06
CA LYS A 71 5.33 -4.75 -29.21
C LYS A 71 4.23 -5.79 -28.95
N ALA A 72 4.55 -6.90 -28.29
CA ALA A 72 3.54 -7.90 -27.91
C ALA A 72 2.48 -7.29 -26.98
N TRP A 73 2.90 -6.48 -26.00
CA TRP A 73 1.99 -5.75 -25.13
C TRP A 73 1.13 -4.74 -25.89
N ASP A 74 1.71 -3.97 -26.82
CA ASP A 74 0.95 -2.99 -27.59
C ASP A 74 -0.07 -3.65 -28.50
N ASN A 75 0.26 -4.79 -29.13
CA ASN A 75 -0.69 -5.57 -29.91
C ASN A 75 -1.83 -6.11 -29.04
N TYR A 76 -1.53 -6.66 -27.87
CA TYR A 76 -2.52 -7.18 -26.93
C TYR A 76 -3.53 -6.09 -26.50
N LYS A 77 -3.06 -4.88 -26.20
CA LYS A 77 -3.93 -3.75 -25.90
C LYS A 77 -4.80 -3.35 -27.09
N ALA A 78 -4.25 -3.38 -28.31
CA ALA A 78 -4.98 -3.04 -29.54
C ALA A 78 -6.09 -4.06 -29.88
N GLU A 79 -6.01 -5.29 -29.39
CA GLU A 79 -7.05 -6.32 -29.51
C GLU A 79 -8.24 -6.08 -28.57
N GLY A 80 -8.16 -5.11 -27.70
CA GLY A 80 -9.28 -4.68 -26.88
C GLY A 80 -9.37 -5.34 -25.50
N HIS A 81 -8.31 -6.00 -25.08
CA HIS A 81 -8.23 -6.65 -23.76
C HIS A 81 -8.37 -5.65 -22.61
N LYS A 82 -9.06 -6.06 -21.56
CA LYS A 82 -9.30 -5.25 -20.38
C LYS A 82 -8.10 -5.29 -19.44
N VAL A 83 -7.51 -4.14 -19.22
CA VAL A 83 -6.37 -3.98 -18.31
C VAL A 83 -6.81 -3.23 -17.07
N VAL A 84 -6.42 -3.70 -15.88
CA VAL A 84 -6.70 -3.03 -14.60
C VAL A 84 -5.40 -2.83 -13.83
N LYS A 85 -5.26 -1.67 -13.21
CA LYS A 85 -4.22 -1.39 -12.21
C LYS A 85 -4.79 -1.57 -10.82
N PHE A 86 -4.37 -2.61 -10.11
CA PHE A 86 -4.78 -2.92 -8.75
C PHE A 86 -3.77 -2.34 -7.75
N VAL A 87 -4.25 -1.49 -6.84
CA VAL A 87 -3.41 -0.73 -5.92
C VAL A 87 -3.82 -0.99 -4.47
N PRO A 88 -3.09 -1.83 -3.73
CA PRO A 88 -3.22 -1.91 -2.28
C PRO A 88 -2.95 -0.55 -1.63
N ALA A 89 -3.97 0.08 -1.02
CA ALA A 89 -3.93 1.46 -0.51
C ALA A 89 -4.41 1.62 0.95
N SER A 90 -4.72 0.54 1.65
CA SER A 90 -5.19 0.56 3.05
C SER A 90 -4.11 0.92 4.08
N GLY A 91 -2.83 1.00 3.67
CA GLY A 91 -1.71 1.23 4.57
C GLY A 91 -1.75 2.61 5.23
N ALA A 92 -1.84 2.64 6.57
CA ALA A 92 -1.72 3.87 7.36
C ALA A 92 -0.30 4.46 7.30
N ALA A 93 -0.20 5.79 7.35
CA ALA A 93 1.07 6.50 7.35
C ALA A 93 1.74 6.55 8.74
N SER A 94 1.06 6.15 9.81
CA SER A 94 1.55 6.26 11.19
C SER A 94 2.96 5.68 11.42
N ARG A 95 3.29 4.56 10.74
CA ARG A 95 4.64 3.97 10.83
C ARG A 95 5.74 4.84 10.21
N MET A 96 5.41 5.62 9.16
CA MET A 96 6.37 6.55 8.52
C MET A 96 6.78 7.66 9.48
N PHE A 97 5.86 8.10 10.32
CA PHE A 97 6.04 9.21 11.24
C PHE A 97 6.36 8.81 12.68
N LYS A 98 6.66 7.51 12.93
CA LYS A 98 6.94 7.00 14.28
C LYS A 98 7.93 7.88 15.05
N ASN A 99 9.03 8.27 14.43
CA ASN A 99 10.06 9.10 15.09
C ASN A 99 9.58 10.54 15.32
N MET A 100 8.73 11.06 14.43
CA MET A 100 8.16 12.39 14.62
C MET A 100 7.08 12.42 15.69
N PHE A 101 6.31 11.35 15.87
CA PHE A 101 5.44 11.17 17.04
C PHE A 101 6.26 11.14 18.32
N ALA A 102 7.31 10.33 18.36
CA ALA A 102 8.21 10.26 19.52
C ALA A 102 8.81 11.64 19.86
N PHE A 103 9.20 12.42 18.85
CA PHE A 103 9.69 13.79 19.05
C PHE A 103 8.58 14.73 19.57
N ALA A 104 7.37 14.65 19.03
CA ALA A 104 6.25 15.49 19.49
C ALA A 104 5.89 15.23 20.97
N ASP A 105 6.07 13.99 21.44
CA ASP A 105 5.77 13.54 22.82
C ASP A 105 6.98 13.62 23.76
N ALA A 106 8.20 13.92 23.24
CA ALA A 106 9.43 13.97 24.03
C ALA A 106 9.39 15.08 25.13
N ASP A 107 10.30 15.01 26.08
CA ASP A 107 10.48 16.01 27.15
C ASP A 107 11.43 17.17 26.78
N TYR A 108 11.90 17.18 25.53
CA TYR A 108 12.77 18.23 24.96
C TYR A 108 12.12 18.87 23.73
N ASP A 109 12.43 20.13 23.43
CA ASP A 109 11.77 20.92 22.36
C ASP A 109 12.61 21.06 21.09
N VAL A 110 13.92 20.85 21.18
CA VAL A 110 14.89 21.02 20.09
C VAL A 110 15.34 19.64 19.59
N PRO A 111 15.50 19.44 18.27
CA PRO A 111 15.93 18.16 17.70
C PRO A 111 17.26 17.68 18.28
N THR A 112 17.27 16.46 18.82
CA THR A 112 18.44 15.84 19.46
C THR A 112 18.99 14.67 18.66
N THR A 113 18.10 13.83 18.08
CA THR A 113 18.51 12.67 17.29
C THR A 113 18.92 13.04 15.87
N ASP A 114 19.72 12.18 15.23
CA ASP A 114 20.12 12.39 13.83
C ASP A 114 18.93 12.41 12.86
N PHE A 115 17.90 11.64 13.15
CA PHE A 115 16.67 11.64 12.36
C PHE A 115 15.96 12.99 12.43
N GLU A 116 15.74 13.52 13.63
CA GLU A 116 15.08 14.80 13.85
C GLU A 116 15.84 15.95 13.20
N LYS A 117 17.16 16.01 13.41
CA LYS A 117 18.04 17.02 12.80
C LYS A 117 17.93 16.98 11.27
N LYS A 118 18.09 15.79 10.67
CA LYS A 118 17.96 15.62 9.21
C LYS A 118 16.57 16.00 8.70
N PHE A 119 15.51 15.68 9.44
CA PHE A 119 14.16 16.06 9.05
C PHE A 119 14.01 17.58 8.94
N PHE A 120 14.39 18.33 9.97
CA PHE A 120 14.25 19.77 9.98
C PHE A 120 15.26 20.48 9.04
N ASP A 121 16.47 19.97 8.89
CA ASP A 121 17.45 20.48 7.92
C ASP A 121 16.92 20.38 6.48
N HIS A 122 16.17 19.33 6.18
CA HIS A 122 15.63 19.07 4.85
C HIS A 122 14.14 19.43 4.68
N ILE A 123 13.53 20.10 5.66
CA ILE A 123 12.08 20.41 5.65
C ILE A 123 11.65 21.18 4.40
N ARG A 124 12.58 21.94 3.78
CA ARG A 124 12.33 22.70 2.55
C ARG A 124 12.10 21.83 1.32
N ASN A 125 12.58 20.58 1.36
CA ASN A 125 12.56 19.65 0.23
C ASN A 125 11.30 18.79 0.18
N PHE A 126 10.51 18.77 1.27
CA PHE A 126 9.28 17.97 1.30
C PHE A 126 8.17 18.61 0.45
N ALA A 127 7.43 17.78 -0.26
CA ALA A 127 6.33 18.20 -1.12
C ALA A 127 5.23 18.95 -0.36
N PHE A 128 5.03 18.62 0.90
CA PHE A 128 4.03 19.23 1.78
C PHE A 128 4.51 20.51 2.50
N LYS A 129 5.72 21.01 2.21
CA LYS A 129 6.33 22.15 2.93
C LYS A 129 5.46 23.40 2.89
N LYS A 130 4.85 23.69 1.74
CA LYS A 130 4.03 24.90 1.56
C LYS A 130 2.76 24.82 2.43
N GLU A 131 2.08 23.68 2.37
CA GLU A 131 0.86 23.41 3.13
C GLU A 131 1.15 23.39 4.63
N LEU A 132 2.26 22.78 5.06
CA LEU A 132 2.68 22.79 6.45
C LEU A 132 3.00 24.24 6.94
N CYS A 133 3.67 25.04 6.12
CA CYS A 133 3.92 26.44 6.45
C CYS A 133 2.63 27.25 6.63
N ASN A 134 1.63 27.00 5.79
CA ASN A 134 0.31 27.64 5.92
C ASN A 134 -0.37 27.22 7.23
N LYS A 135 -0.35 25.92 7.58
CA LYS A 135 -0.91 25.42 8.84
C LYS A 135 -0.19 25.98 10.07
N CYS A 136 1.13 26.11 10.03
CA CYS A 136 1.87 26.78 11.09
C CYS A 136 1.45 28.25 11.26
N LYS A 137 1.26 29.00 10.16
CA LYS A 137 0.79 30.39 10.21
C LYS A 137 -0.64 30.49 10.76
N GLU A 138 -1.54 29.61 10.34
CA GLU A 138 -2.93 29.57 10.83
C GLU A 138 -3.00 29.28 12.33
N ASN A 139 -2.26 28.31 12.81
CA ASN A 139 -2.37 27.78 14.17
C ASN A 139 -1.47 28.48 15.19
N GLU A 140 -0.26 28.92 14.77
CA GLU A 140 0.77 29.45 15.65
C GLU A 140 1.07 30.94 15.37
N GLY A 141 0.50 31.51 14.31
CA GLY A 141 0.81 32.90 13.90
C GLY A 141 2.22 33.09 13.30
N LYS A 142 3.00 32.03 13.15
CA LYS A 142 4.40 32.05 12.72
C LYS A 142 4.62 31.09 11.56
N ASP A 143 5.55 31.40 10.67
CA ASP A 143 5.98 30.46 9.65
C ASP A 143 7.03 29.47 10.18
N ILE A 144 7.30 28.40 9.39
CA ILE A 144 8.27 27.36 9.78
C ILE A 144 9.65 27.94 10.12
N LYS A 145 10.11 28.94 9.36
CA LYS A 145 11.44 29.53 9.58
C LYS A 145 11.52 30.26 10.93
N THR A 146 10.48 31.00 11.27
CA THR A 146 10.37 31.71 12.55
C THR A 146 10.26 30.72 13.70
N LEU A 147 9.38 29.69 13.58
CA LEU A 147 9.27 28.65 14.62
C LEU A 147 10.60 27.93 14.88
N MET A 148 11.35 27.61 13.83
CA MET A 148 12.68 27.00 13.98
C MET A 148 13.68 27.95 14.68
N ALA A 149 13.66 29.25 14.32
CA ALA A 149 14.53 30.24 14.93
C ALA A 149 14.23 30.47 16.42
N ASP A 150 12.96 30.35 16.79
CA ASP A 150 12.49 30.49 18.16
C ASP A 150 12.63 29.19 18.99
N GLY A 151 13.10 28.08 18.38
CA GLY A 151 13.23 26.77 19.02
C GLY A 151 11.93 25.97 19.13
N GLU A 152 10.83 26.42 18.50
CA GLU A 152 9.50 25.84 18.58
C GLU A 152 9.30 24.69 17.58
N TYR A 153 10.23 23.73 17.54
CA TYR A 153 10.20 22.62 16.58
C TYR A 153 9.02 21.68 16.76
N LYS A 154 8.56 21.45 18.01
CA LYS A 154 7.38 20.63 18.30
C LYS A 154 6.10 21.19 17.68
N ALA A 155 5.95 22.52 17.64
CA ALA A 155 4.80 23.15 16.99
C ALA A 155 4.72 22.75 15.51
N ILE A 156 5.86 22.69 14.80
CA ILE A 156 5.94 22.25 13.40
C ILE A 156 5.56 20.77 13.30
N ALA A 157 6.11 19.89 14.17
CA ALA A 157 5.80 18.47 14.19
C ALA A 157 4.30 18.20 14.45
N LYS A 158 3.69 18.91 15.42
CA LYS A 158 2.26 18.80 15.72
C LYS A 158 1.40 19.29 14.55
N ASN A 159 1.76 20.41 13.91
CA ASN A 159 1.07 20.89 12.71
C ASN A 159 1.17 19.93 11.50
N MET A 160 2.19 19.09 11.44
CA MET A 160 2.25 18.02 10.45
C MET A 160 1.38 16.82 10.82
N LEU A 161 1.41 16.39 12.09
CA LEU A 161 0.82 15.12 12.52
C LEU A 161 -0.67 15.21 12.90
N GLU A 162 -1.07 16.28 13.58
CA GLU A 162 -2.39 16.41 14.22
C GLU A 162 -3.48 16.93 13.27
N ALA A 163 -4.75 16.64 13.63
CA ALA A 163 -5.93 17.01 12.84
C ALA A 163 -6.08 18.53 12.59
N LYS A 164 -5.61 19.38 13.50
CA LYS A 164 -5.61 20.83 13.32
C LYS A 164 -4.64 21.32 12.22
N GLY A 165 -3.65 20.50 11.89
CA GLY A 165 -2.66 20.76 10.85
C GLY A 165 -2.90 19.96 9.58
N LEU A 166 -1.88 19.20 9.12
CA LEU A 166 -1.98 18.36 7.92
C LEU A 166 -2.63 16.99 8.18
N ASN A 167 -2.81 16.61 9.43
CA ASN A 167 -3.39 15.32 9.86
C ASN A 167 -2.63 14.08 9.34
N TYR A 168 -1.33 14.21 9.07
CA TYR A 168 -0.54 13.11 8.49
C TYR A 168 -0.39 11.89 9.42
N GLY A 169 -0.64 12.09 10.71
CA GLY A 169 -0.68 11.00 11.69
C GLY A 169 -1.84 10.02 11.50
N GLN A 170 -2.94 10.46 10.89
CA GLN A 170 -4.17 9.68 10.71
C GLN A 170 -4.47 9.35 9.25
N LEU A 171 -3.88 10.09 8.30
CA LEU A 171 -4.14 9.88 6.88
C LEU A 171 -3.48 8.59 6.35
N PRO A 172 -4.09 7.93 5.35
CA PRO A 172 -3.46 6.83 4.64
C PRO A 172 -2.33 7.37 3.74
N LYS A 173 -1.31 6.54 3.49
CA LYS A 173 -0.17 6.93 2.65
C LYS A 173 -0.57 7.49 1.29
N GLY A 174 -1.65 6.98 0.70
CA GLY A 174 -2.13 7.38 -0.62
C GLY A 174 -2.56 8.84 -0.75
N LEU A 175 -2.81 9.52 0.38
CA LEU A 175 -3.29 10.91 0.42
C LEU A 175 -2.27 11.92 0.93
N LEU A 176 -1.06 11.48 1.26
CA LEU A 176 0.04 12.37 1.64
C LEU A 176 0.68 12.98 0.38
N LEU A 177 1.23 14.19 0.50
CA LEU A 177 1.96 14.81 -0.60
C LEU A 177 3.38 14.23 -0.68
N PHE A 178 3.66 13.46 -1.76
CA PHE A 178 4.93 12.74 -1.93
C PHE A 178 5.90 13.46 -2.83
N HIS A 179 5.44 13.95 -3.99
CA HIS A 179 6.30 14.55 -4.99
C HIS A 179 5.85 15.96 -5.33
N ASN A 180 6.81 16.84 -5.59
CA ASN A 180 6.56 18.23 -5.94
C ASN A 180 6.85 18.47 -7.42
N TYR A 181 5.95 19.22 -8.10
CA TYR A 181 6.03 19.58 -9.51
C TYR A 181 5.71 21.06 -9.70
N GLU A 182 5.94 21.59 -10.89
CA GLU A 182 5.63 22.97 -11.21
C GLU A 182 4.13 23.28 -11.10
N ASP A 183 3.28 22.30 -11.44
CA ASP A 183 1.82 22.39 -11.36
C ASP A 183 1.26 22.03 -9.97
N GLY A 184 2.12 21.85 -8.97
CA GLY A 184 1.81 21.56 -7.59
C GLY A 184 2.20 20.16 -7.14
N PRO A 185 2.09 19.87 -5.83
CA PRO A 185 2.45 18.58 -5.28
C PRO A 185 1.41 17.52 -5.62
N ARG A 186 1.87 16.25 -5.72
CA ARG A 186 1.01 15.08 -5.96
C ARG A 186 1.08 14.09 -4.82
N THR A 187 -0.07 13.45 -4.60
CA THR A 187 -0.22 12.30 -3.71
C THR A 187 0.16 11.00 -4.44
N PRO A 188 0.47 9.91 -3.71
CA PRO A 188 0.65 8.59 -4.31
C PRO A 188 -0.56 8.13 -5.13
N MET A 189 -1.78 8.44 -4.70
CA MET A 189 -2.98 8.14 -5.48
C MET A 189 -2.92 8.80 -6.87
N GLU A 190 -2.58 10.10 -6.94
CA GLU A 190 -2.42 10.81 -8.21
C GLU A 190 -1.29 10.22 -9.07
N GLU A 191 -0.16 9.81 -8.46
CA GLU A 191 0.92 9.12 -9.18
C GLU A 191 0.45 7.79 -9.78
N HIS A 192 -0.46 7.07 -9.12
CA HIS A 192 -1.04 5.85 -9.68
C HIS A 192 -2.00 6.12 -10.84
N LEU A 193 -2.72 7.26 -10.85
CA LEU A 193 -3.50 7.68 -12.02
C LEU A 193 -2.58 7.96 -13.22
N VAL A 194 -1.51 8.72 -13.00
CA VAL A 194 -0.48 8.97 -14.03
C VAL A 194 0.09 7.68 -14.59
N GLU A 195 0.50 6.75 -13.73
CA GLU A 195 1.06 5.47 -14.16
C GLU A 195 0.04 4.60 -14.89
N ALA A 196 -1.24 4.62 -14.49
CA ALA A 196 -2.28 3.87 -15.19
C ALA A 196 -2.44 4.34 -16.63
N ALA A 197 -2.44 5.65 -16.86
CA ALA A 197 -2.48 6.21 -18.21
C ALA A 197 -1.25 5.82 -19.06
N LEU A 198 -0.06 5.75 -18.44
CA LEU A 198 1.19 5.54 -19.16
C LEU A 198 1.43 4.09 -19.60
N TYR A 199 1.04 3.08 -18.83
CA TYR A 199 1.33 1.68 -19.16
C TYR A 199 0.17 0.69 -18.99
N ALA A 200 -0.91 1.09 -18.29
CA ALA A 200 -2.04 0.21 -17.97
C ALA A 200 -3.36 0.69 -18.57
N SER A 201 -3.31 1.57 -19.57
CA SER A 201 -4.49 1.99 -20.35
C SER A 201 -4.65 1.13 -21.60
N SER A 202 -5.91 0.82 -21.95
CA SER A 202 -6.30 0.09 -23.15
C SER A 202 -7.60 0.70 -23.69
N ASN A 203 -7.74 0.79 -25.01
CA ASN A 203 -8.94 1.36 -25.68
C ASN A 203 -9.33 2.78 -25.21
N GLY A 204 -8.36 3.61 -24.86
CA GLY A 204 -8.61 4.96 -24.34
C GLY A 204 -9.13 4.98 -22.89
N GLU A 205 -9.18 3.84 -22.20
CA GLU A 205 -9.60 3.73 -20.82
C GLU A 205 -8.44 3.33 -19.89
N ALA A 206 -8.39 3.92 -18.70
CA ALA A 206 -7.48 3.58 -17.62
C ALA A 206 -8.30 3.09 -16.41
N ASN A 207 -8.34 1.77 -16.20
CA ASN A 207 -9.07 1.18 -15.09
C ASN A 207 -8.15 1.07 -13.87
N VAL A 208 -8.53 1.68 -12.74
CA VAL A 208 -7.76 1.66 -11.50
C VAL A 208 -8.63 1.18 -10.36
N HIS A 209 -8.16 0.18 -9.64
CA HIS A 209 -8.82 -0.33 -8.46
C HIS A 209 -7.96 -0.11 -7.21
N PHE A 210 -8.51 0.57 -6.22
CA PHE A 210 -7.84 0.80 -4.93
C PHE A 210 -8.49 -0.06 -3.85
N THR A 211 -7.67 -0.79 -3.08
CA THR A 211 -8.15 -1.38 -1.83
C THR A 211 -7.83 -0.44 -0.68
N VAL A 212 -8.85 0.01 0.03
CA VAL A 212 -8.74 1.01 1.09
C VAL A 212 -9.34 0.50 2.40
N SER A 213 -9.02 1.13 3.52
CA SER A 213 -9.77 0.90 4.76
C SER A 213 -11.10 1.65 4.74
N HIS A 214 -12.10 1.12 5.43
CA HIS A 214 -13.44 1.70 5.52
C HIS A 214 -13.42 3.20 5.90
N GLU A 215 -12.65 3.53 6.91
CA GLU A 215 -12.50 4.89 7.44
C GLU A 215 -11.92 5.90 6.43
N HIS A 216 -11.09 5.43 5.49
CA HIS A 216 -10.43 6.29 4.51
C HIS A 216 -11.14 6.34 3.15
N LEU A 217 -12.08 5.45 2.88
CA LEU A 217 -12.80 5.40 1.60
C LEU A 217 -13.43 6.75 1.19
N PRO A 218 -14.10 7.50 2.09
CA PRO A 218 -14.66 8.81 1.73
C PRO A 218 -13.58 9.82 1.28
N LEU A 219 -12.40 9.80 1.93
CA LEU A 219 -11.28 10.69 1.61
C LEU A 219 -10.69 10.38 0.23
N PHE A 220 -10.53 9.09 -0.10
CA PHE A 220 -10.08 8.67 -1.43
C PHE A 220 -11.07 9.08 -2.51
N LYS A 221 -12.37 8.84 -2.32
CA LYS A 221 -13.41 9.26 -3.27
C LYS A 221 -13.42 10.77 -3.50
N ALA A 222 -13.29 11.56 -2.43
CA ALA A 222 -13.21 13.02 -2.53
C ALA A 222 -11.97 13.46 -3.34
N LYS A 223 -10.81 12.82 -3.09
CA LYS A 223 -9.57 13.14 -3.83
C LYS A 223 -9.66 12.73 -5.30
N VAL A 224 -10.29 11.61 -5.62
CA VAL A 224 -10.58 11.21 -7.02
C VAL A 224 -11.45 12.25 -7.69
N ALA A 225 -12.57 12.62 -7.09
CA ALA A 225 -13.48 13.61 -7.65
C ALA A 225 -12.81 14.98 -7.92
N GLU A 226 -11.84 15.35 -7.07
CA GLU A 226 -11.05 16.60 -7.26
C GLU A 226 -10.05 16.52 -8.42
N LYS A 227 -9.51 15.33 -8.74
CA LYS A 227 -8.31 15.19 -9.57
C LYS A 227 -8.52 14.45 -10.88
N GLU A 228 -9.55 13.61 -10.99
CA GLU A 228 -9.77 12.71 -12.13
C GLU A 228 -9.82 13.47 -13.46
N GLU A 229 -10.62 14.53 -13.55
CA GLU A 229 -10.80 15.32 -14.78
C GLU A 229 -9.45 15.90 -15.27
N LYS A 230 -8.66 16.49 -14.37
CA LYS A 230 -7.32 17.03 -14.70
C LYS A 230 -6.44 15.99 -15.38
N TYR A 231 -6.42 14.75 -14.85
CA TYR A 231 -5.58 13.69 -15.41
C TYR A 231 -6.20 13.08 -16.68
N ALA A 232 -7.51 12.98 -16.77
CA ALA A 232 -8.21 12.54 -17.97
C ALA A 232 -7.89 13.45 -19.16
N GLU A 233 -8.00 14.76 -18.99
CA GLU A 233 -7.63 15.75 -20.01
C GLU A 233 -6.13 15.68 -20.35
N LYS A 234 -5.25 15.63 -19.33
CA LYS A 234 -3.80 15.64 -19.53
C LYS A 234 -3.28 14.45 -20.33
N TYR A 235 -3.86 13.27 -20.13
CA TYR A 235 -3.39 12.00 -20.73
C TYR A 235 -4.30 11.48 -21.83
N GLY A 236 -5.44 12.13 -22.09
CA GLY A 236 -6.39 11.73 -23.16
C GLY A 236 -7.02 10.36 -22.91
N VAL A 237 -7.25 10.00 -21.64
CA VAL A 237 -7.87 8.73 -21.25
C VAL A 237 -9.10 8.96 -20.38
N LYS A 238 -10.06 8.05 -20.47
CA LYS A 238 -11.18 7.99 -19.52
C LYS A 238 -10.75 7.11 -18.34
N TYR A 239 -10.81 7.64 -17.12
CA TYR A 239 -10.59 6.84 -15.93
C TYR A 239 -11.86 6.10 -15.51
N ASN A 240 -11.71 4.84 -15.13
CA ASN A 240 -12.72 4.03 -14.45
C ASN A 240 -12.13 3.62 -13.09
N ILE A 241 -12.47 4.36 -12.04
CA ILE A 241 -11.88 4.19 -10.73
C ILE A 241 -12.85 3.46 -9.81
N SER A 242 -12.39 2.35 -9.22
CA SER A 242 -13.18 1.52 -8.32
C SER A 242 -12.46 1.29 -7.00
N PHE A 243 -13.22 0.92 -5.98
CA PHE A 243 -12.71 0.71 -4.63
C PHE A 243 -13.27 -0.58 -4.04
N SER A 244 -12.45 -1.25 -3.24
CA SER A 244 -12.89 -2.30 -2.33
C SER A 244 -12.21 -2.15 -0.97
N GLU A 245 -12.79 -2.82 0.03
CA GLU A 245 -12.23 -2.90 1.37
C GLU A 245 -11.70 -4.31 1.58
N GLN A 246 -10.63 -4.46 2.38
CA GLN A 246 -10.16 -5.79 2.77
C GLN A 246 -11.27 -6.51 3.52
N LYS A 247 -11.54 -7.76 3.12
CA LYS A 247 -12.63 -8.53 3.71
C LYS A 247 -12.30 -8.98 5.13
N PRO A 248 -13.21 -8.81 6.10
CA PRO A 248 -13.04 -9.31 7.47
C PRO A 248 -12.78 -10.82 7.53
N SER A 249 -13.24 -11.59 6.53
CA SER A 249 -12.98 -13.02 6.40
C SER A 249 -11.50 -13.38 6.20
N THR A 250 -10.68 -12.40 5.81
CA THR A 250 -9.22 -12.56 5.61
C THR A 250 -8.40 -12.12 6.81
N ASP A 251 -9.05 -11.70 7.89
CA ASP A 251 -8.37 -11.30 9.11
C ASP A 251 -7.74 -12.52 9.82
N THR A 252 -6.65 -12.26 10.51
CA THR A 252 -5.94 -13.28 11.29
C THR A 252 -6.26 -13.13 12.77
N ILE A 253 -6.59 -14.26 13.43
CA ILE A 253 -6.77 -14.28 14.88
C ILE A 253 -5.44 -13.95 15.58
N ALA A 254 -5.51 -13.14 16.64
CA ALA A 254 -4.36 -12.91 17.52
C ALA A 254 -4.27 -14.00 18.59
N ALA A 255 -3.05 -14.38 18.96
CA ALA A 255 -2.77 -15.35 20.01
C ALA A 255 -1.86 -14.79 21.10
N ASN A 256 -2.02 -15.31 22.31
CA ASN A 256 -1.11 -15.09 23.43
C ASN A 256 0.20 -15.88 23.24
N ILE A 257 1.18 -15.62 24.10
CA ILE A 257 2.48 -16.33 24.09
C ILE A 257 2.31 -17.84 24.31
N ASP A 258 1.26 -18.26 25.03
CA ASP A 258 0.91 -19.64 25.29
C ASP A 258 0.08 -20.29 24.16
N ASN A 259 -0.07 -19.59 23.04
CA ASN A 259 -0.86 -19.97 21.85
C ASN A 259 -2.38 -20.03 22.05
N THR A 260 -2.90 -19.56 23.18
CA THR A 260 -4.35 -19.37 23.34
C THR A 260 -4.85 -18.16 22.59
N PRO A 261 -6.13 -18.11 22.13
CA PRO A 261 -6.70 -16.93 21.47
C PRO A 261 -6.60 -15.68 22.36
N PHE A 262 -6.09 -14.58 21.79
CA PHE A 262 -6.08 -13.31 22.49
C PHE A 262 -7.49 -12.71 22.53
N ARG A 263 -7.88 -12.18 23.71
CA ARG A 263 -9.18 -11.58 23.92
C ARG A 263 -9.05 -10.11 24.30
N ASN A 264 -9.99 -9.32 23.80
CA ASN A 264 -10.19 -7.94 24.24
C ASN A 264 -10.76 -7.90 25.67
N GLU A 265 -10.83 -6.71 26.28
CA GLU A 265 -11.37 -6.51 27.63
C GLU A 265 -12.84 -6.96 27.78
N ASP A 266 -13.63 -6.89 26.71
CA ASP A 266 -15.03 -7.36 26.66
C ASP A 266 -15.16 -8.88 26.46
N GLY A 267 -14.03 -9.60 26.42
CA GLY A 267 -13.94 -11.03 26.22
C GLY A 267 -14.07 -11.49 24.78
N SER A 268 -14.26 -10.58 23.80
CA SER A 268 -14.29 -10.92 22.37
C SER A 268 -12.91 -11.33 21.85
N LEU A 269 -12.87 -12.17 20.80
CA LEU A 269 -11.63 -12.53 20.11
C LEU A 269 -11.04 -11.30 19.39
N LEU A 270 -9.72 -11.12 19.46
CA LEU A 270 -9.03 -10.11 18.70
C LEU A 270 -8.63 -10.66 17.33
N PHE A 271 -9.11 -10.00 16.26
CA PHE A 271 -8.67 -10.24 14.89
C PHE A 271 -7.89 -9.03 14.38
N ARG A 272 -6.89 -9.28 13.56
CA ARG A 272 -6.07 -8.24 12.93
C ARG A 272 -6.13 -8.39 11.41
N PRO A 273 -6.20 -7.27 10.67
CA PRO A 273 -6.12 -7.30 9.22
C PRO A 273 -4.89 -8.09 8.76
N GLY A 274 -5.09 -9.01 7.84
CA GLY A 274 -4.01 -9.74 7.20
C GLY A 274 -3.11 -8.81 6.38
N GLY A 275 -1.92 -9.31 6.01
CA GLY A 275 -1.03 -8.60 5.10
C GLY A 275 -1.56 -8.58 3.66
N HIS A 276 -0.74 -8.14 2.71
CA HIS A 276 -1.15 -8.03 1.29
C HIS A 276 -1.65 -9.35 0.68
N GLY A 277 -1.22 -10.51 1.20
CA GLY A 277 -1.76 -11.82 0.79
C GLY A 277 -3.27 -11.96 1.00
N ALA A 278 -3.83 -11.27 2.00
CA ALA A 278 -5.26 -11.26 2.25
C ALA A 278 -6.07 -10.59 1.13
N LEU A 279 -5.44 -9.73 0.33
CA LEU A 279 -6.09 -9.03 -0.79
C LEU A 279 -6.28 -9.91 -2.02
N ILE A 280 -5.87 -11.21 -1.98
CA ILE A 280 -6.11 -12.14 -3.08
C ILE A 280 -7.61 -12.32 -3.35
N GLU A 281 -8.46 -12.25 -2.32
CA GLU A 281 -9.90 -12.30 -2.50
C GLU A 281 -10.45 -11.08 -3.23
N ASN A 282 -9.92 -9.88 -2.91
CA ASN A 282 -10.27 -8.67 -3.63
C ASN A 282 -9.78 -8.73 -5.09
N LEU A 283 -8.58 -9.28 -5.31
CA LEU A 283 -7.99 -9.44 -6.64
C LEU A 283 -8.81 -10.42 -7.49
N ASN A 284 -9.30 -11.51 -6.92
CA ASN A 284 -10.11 -12.50 -7.61
C ASN A 284 -11.48 -11.96 -8.08
N GLU A 285 -11.94 -10.85 -7.50
CA GLU A 285 -13.19 -10.17 -7.92
C GLU A 285 -12.98 -9.19 -9.07
N ILE A 286 -11.73 -8.95 -9.47
CA ILE A 286 -11.40 -8.05 -10.58
C ILE A 286 -11.63 -8.76 -11.91
N ASP A 287 -12.63 -8.31 -12.65
CA ASP A 287 -12.88 -8.73 -14.02
C ASP A 287 -11.89 -8.01 -14.96
N ALA A 288 -10.82 -8.69 -15.34
CA ALA A 288 -9.78 -8.16 -16.23
C ALA A 288 -8.95 -9.30 -16.86
N ASP A 289 -8.41 -9.06 -18.06
CA ASP A 289 -7.51 -9.99 -18.73
C ASP A 289 -6.09 -9.90 -18.17
N VAL A 290 -5.65 -8.68 -17.84
CA VAL A 290 -4.35 -8.41 -17.19
C VAL A 290 -4.49 -7.43 -16.05
N VAL A 291 -3.87 -7.76 -14.91
CA VAL A 291 -3.85 -6.92 -13.71
C VAL A 291 -2.42 -6.52 -13.34
N PHE A 292 -2.16 -5.21 -13.33
CA PHE A 292 -0.93 -4.67 -12.76
C PHE A 292 -1.08 -4.41 -11.27
N ILE A 293 -0.34 -5.10 -10.44
CA ILE A 293 -0.35 -4.91 -8.98
C ILE A 293 0.82 -4.02 -8.58
N LYS A 294 0.55 -2.96 -7.83
CA LYS A 294 1.59 -2.07 -7.28
C LYS A 294 1.10 -1.39 -6.01
N ASN A 295 1.91 -1.46 -4.94
CA ASN A 295 1.55 -0.82 -3.66
C ASN A 295 1.45 0.69 -3.79
N ILE A 296 0.57 1.30 -3.00
CA ILE A 296 0.27 2.73 -3.03
C ILE A 296 1.49 3.64 -2.88
N ASP A 297 2.45 3.26 -2.05
CA ASP A 297 3.65 4.05 -1.74
C ASP A 297 4.86 3.72 -2.64
N ASN A 298 4.72 2.77 -3.57
CA ASN A 298 5.80 2.40 -4.49
C ASN A 298 5.73 3.24 -5.77
N VAL A 299 5.83 4.54 -5.65
CA VAL A 299 5.76 5.50 -6.75
C VAL A 299 7.04 6.32 -6.86
N VAL A 300 7.34 6.77 -8.06
CA VAL A 300 8.52 7.60 -8.36
C VAL A 300 8.09 8.92 -9.02
N PRO A 301 8.88 9.99 -8.86
CA PRO A 301 8.61 11.25 -9.55
C PRO A 301 8.75 11.11 -11.08
N ASP A 302 8.11 12.02 -11.85
CA ASP A 302 8.01 11.97 -13.31
C ASP A 302 9.37 11.78 -14.00
N ARG A 303 10.45 12.41 -13.48
CA ARG A 303 11.81 12.27 -14.02
C ARG A 303 12.36 10.83 -14.01
N LEU A 304 11.78 9.94 -13.21
CA LEU A 304 12.18 8.54 -13.09
C LEU A 304 11.14 7.56 -13.64
N LYS A 305 9.97 8.05 -14.10
CA LYS A 305 8.88 7.19 -14.58
C LYS A 305 9.18 6.45 -15.87
N ALA A 306 10.01 7.01 -16.74
CA ALA A 306 10.31 6.39 -18.03
C ALA A 306 10.77 4.94 -17.88
N SER A 307 11.72 4.68 -16.95
CA SER A 307 12.20 3.32 -16.66
C SER A 307 11.10 2.43 -16.07
N THR A 308 10.25 2.97 -15.20
CA THR A 308 9.11 2.21 -14.65
C THR A 308 8.14 1.80 -15.75
N VAL A 309 7.82 2.70 -16.67
CA VAL A 309 6.90 2.44 -17.79
C VAL A 309 7.47 1.37 -18.69
N GLU A 310 8.73 1.52 -19.13
CA GLU A 310 9.43 0.56 -19.99
C GLU A 310 9.39 -0.86 -19.39
N TRP A 311 9.84 -1.01 -18.15
CA TRP A 311 9.87 -2.33 -17.51
C TRP A 311 8.48 -2.91 -17.22
N LYS A 312 7.46 -2.08 -17.00
CA LYS A 312 6.08 -2.56 -16.87
C LYS A 312 5.53 -3.07 -18.20
N GLN A 313 5.85 -2.41 -19.31
CA GLN A 313 5.47 -2.87 -20.64
C GLN A 313 6.19 -4.17 -21.04
N ILE A 314 7.50 -4.27 -20.77
CA ILE A 314 8.27 -5.50 -21.01
C ILE A 314 7.68 -6.66 -20.19
N LEU A 315 7.44 -6.46 -18.89
CA LEU A 315 6.87 -7.49 -18.03
C LEU A 315 5.48 -7.96 -18.53
N ALA A 316 4.67 -7.03 -18.99
CA ALA A 316 3.36 -7.34 -19.56
C ALA A 316 3.51 -8.13 -20.88
N GLY A 317 4.44 -7.76 -21.76
CA GLY A 317 4.72 -8.48 -23.01
C GLY A 317 5.16 -9.91 -22.76
N VAL A 318 6.07 -10.12 -21.82
CA VAL A 318 6.48 -11.47 -21.38
C VAL A 318 5.27 -12.27 -20.89
N LEU A 319 4.42 -11.64 -20.05
CA LEU A 319 3.22 -12.30 -19.50
C LEU A 319 2.28 -12.76 -20.60
N VAL A 320 1.87 -11.87 -21.49
CA VAL A 320 0.87 -12.21 -22.52
C VAL A 320 1.41 -13.21 -23.53
N THR A 321 2.70 -13.16 -23.84
CA THR A 321 3.38 -14.16 -24.69
C THR A 321 3.37 -15.54 -24.03
N LYS A 322 3.66 -15.62 -22.73
CA LYS A 322 3.62 -16.88 -21.98
C LYS A 322 2.21 -17.40 -21.79
N GLN A 323 1.24 -16.54 -21.60
CA GLN A 323 -0.16 -16.90 -21.51
C GLN A 323 -0.65 -17.54 -22.83
N ALA A 324 -0.34 -16.91 -23.97
CA ALA A 324 -0.67 -17.46 -25.28
C ALA A 324 -0.07 -18.86 -25.49
N GLN A 325 1.21 -19.04 -25.16
CA GLN A 325 1.87 -20.36 -25.22
C GLN A 325 1.18 -21.40 -24.31
N ALA A 326 0.74 -21.00 -23.12
CA ALA A 326 0.06 -21.91 -22.20
C ALA A 326 -1.30 -22.36 -22.72
N PHE A 327 -2.01 -21.49 -23.46
CA PHE A 327 -3.31 -21.82 -24.06
C PHE A 327 -3.21 -22.70 -25.32
N GLU A 328 -2.05 -22.75 -25.96
CA GLU A 328 -1.77 -23.63 -27.08
C GLU A 328 -1.52 -25.10 -26.65
N TYR A 329 -1.18 -25.35 -25.37
CA TYR A 329 -0.93 -26.69 -24.81
C TYR A 329 -2.18 -27.32 -24.20
#